data_4c964b8b36a7108de70de75516a6f3ee
#
_entry.id   4c964b8b36a7108de70de75516a6f3ee
#
_cell.length_a   1.000
_cell.length_b   1.000
_cell.length_c   1.000
_cell.angle_alpha   90.00
_cell.angle_beta   90.00
_cell.angle_gamma   90.00
#
_symmetry.space_group_name_H-M   'P 1'
#
loop_
_entity.id
_entity.type
_entity.pdbx_description
1 polymer ?
#
loop_
_entity_poly.entity_id
_entity_poly.type
_entity_poly.pdbx_seq_one_letter_code
_entity_poly.pdbx_strand_id
1 'polypeptide(L)'
;MQPRLLRLSFLLVSTFLAASLSTFPPVNAKEPKLETSDAMIPSGDAGIQLFVRNKHLAGRETSPDKILLFVHGATYPAETAFDLPIEGVSMMDLIAMRGYDVYLVDVRGYGRSTRPAEMSQPPEANKPIVSTKVAAQDLGAAVDYILHKRKVARINLMGWSWGTSIAGSYTSEHNDKIGKLVLYAPQWIRNEPAAPLATPLGAYRLVSKDSAKARWLKGVAEDKQADLIPPGVFEAWATATWATDPEASKQNPPMLRAPNGVMEDSANTYGAGKALYDPGKITVPTLLLHAEWDADLPSYQAQGYFAQLKNTPYKRLIELSEGTHTVMLEKNRMQFFHELMGFLDEEKPLALK
;
A
#
# COMPACT_ATOMS: atom_id res chain seq x y z
N MET A 1 31.30 74.84 -54.27
CA MET A 1 31.20 73.43 -54.63
C MET A 1 30.39 72.73 -53.53
N GLN A 2 29.11 72.52 -53.80
CA GLN A 2 28.20 71.83 -52.86
C GLN A 2 27.97 70.35 -53.33
N PRO A 3 28.00 69.36 -52.50
CA PRO A 3 27.60 68.03 -52.92
C PRO A 3 26.08 67.79 -52.73
N ARG A 4 25.46 67.23 -53.74
CA ARG A 4 24.05 66.85 -53.84
C ARG A 4 23.76 65.67 -52.89
N LEU A 5 22.78 65.85 -52.04
CA LEU A 5 22.18 64.80 -51.24
C LEU A 5 21.17 63.96 -52.07
N LEU A 6 21.51 62.70 -52.25
CA LEU A 6 20.57 61.68 -52.79
C LEU A 6 19.60 61.21 -51.64
N ARG A 7 18.32 61.47 -51.86
CA ARG A 7 17.24 60.91 -50.98
C ARG A 7 16.92 59.54 -51.49
N LEU A 8 17.18 58.48 -50.65
CA LEU A 8 16.67 57.13 -50.83
C LEU A 8 15.33 56.99 -50.10
N SER A 9 14.27 56.78 -50.87
CA SER A 9 12.95 56.49 -50.32
C SER A 9 12.87 55.00 -50.04
N PHE A 10 12.76 54.64 -48.76
CA PHE A 10 12.41 53.28 -48.35
C PHE A 10 10.90 53.08 -48.38
N LEU A 11 10.43 52.22 -49.27
CA LEU A 11 9.07 51.70 -49.28
C LEU A 11 8.97 50.60 -48.20
N LEU A 12 8.25 50.84 -47.09
CA LEU A 12 7.90 49.81 -46.10
C LEU A 12 6.70 49.02 -46.66
N VAL A 13 6.96 47.79 -47.06
CA VAL A 13 5.90 46.80 -47.32
C VAL A 13 5.56 46.11 -46.01
N SER A 14 4.43 46.48 -45.39
CA SER A 14 3.87 45.84 -44.20
C SER A 14 3.08 44.58 -44.62
N THR A 15 3.69 43.44 -44.52
CA THR A 15 3.01 42.14 -44.61
C THR A 15 2.27 41.84 -43.30
N PHE A 16 0.93 41.99 -43.32
CA PHE A 16 0.06 41.49 -42.25
C PHE A 16 0.09 39.97 -42.28
N LEU A 17 0.73 39.32 -41.31
CA LEU A 17 0.62 37.91 -41.04
C LEU A 17 -0.68 37.73 -40.22
N ALA A 18 -1.78 37.32 -40.83
CA ALA A 18 -3.02 36.93 -40.12
C ALA A 18 -2.73 35.60 -39.41
N ALA A 19 -2.43 35.64 -38.10
CA ALA A 19 -2.40 34.45 -37.25
C ALA A 19 -3.83 33.96 -37.05
N SER A 20 -4.23 32.89 -37.75
CA SER A 20 -5.45 32.16 -37.49
C SER A 20 -5.34 31.47 -36.11
N LEU A 21 -5.90 32.08 -35.08
CA LEU A 21 -6.15 31.45 -33.79
C LEU A 21 -7.18 30.32 -34.02
N SER A 22 -6.69 29.11 -34.20
CA SER A 22 -7.55 27.92 -34.12
C SER A 22 -8.02 27.79 -32.65
N THR A 23 -9.24 28.23 -32.39
CA THR A 23 -9.92 27.95 -31.12
C THR A 23 -10.25 26.47 -31.10
N PHE A 24 -9.41 25.69 -30.37
CA PHE A 24 -9.82 24.37 -30.00
C PHE A 24 -11.05 24.49 -29.08
N PRO A 25 -12.12 23.74 -29.33
CA PRO A 25 -13.23 23.72 -28.40
C PRO A 25 -12.75 23.21 -27.07
N PRO A 26 -13.22 23.75 -25.92
CA PRO A 26 -12.89 23.21 -24.64
C PRO A 26 -13.34 21.75 -24.60
N VAL A 27 -12.40 20.83 -24.41
CA VAL A 27 -12.71 19.44 -24.13
C VAL A 27 -13.33 19.44 -22.73
N ASN A 28 -14.66 19.44 -22.66
CA ASN A 28 -15.42 19.23 -21.44
C ASN A 28 -15.27 17.75 -21.05
N ALA A 29 -14.06 17.32 -20.68
CA ALA A 29 -13.83 16.03 -20.07
C ALA A 29 -14.50 16.10 -18.69
N LYS A 30 -15.66 15.46 -18.55
CA LYS A 30 -16.22 15.21 -17.22
C LYS A 30 -15.15 14.56 -16.37
N GLU A 31 -14.94 15.09 -15.17
CA GLU A 31 -14.02 14.44 -14.22
C GLU A 31 -14.37 12.95 -14.12
N PRO A 32 -13.36 12.06 -14.15
CA PRO A 32 -13.59 10.62 -14.11
C PRO A 32 -14.29 10.27 -12.80
N LYS A 33 -15.51 9.78 -12.86
CA LYS A 33 -16.28 9.38 -11.70
C LYS A 33 -15.79 8.00 -11.23
N LEU A 34 -15.47 7.88 -9.94
CA LEU A 34 -15.19 6.61 -9.31
C LEU A 34 -16.44 5.97 -8.73
N GLU A 35 -16.55 4.67 -8.86
CA GLU A 35 -17.53 3.85 -8.17
C GLU A 35 -16.84 3.12 -7.01
N THR A 36 -17.47 3.15 -5.83
CA THR A 36 -17.01 2.46 -4.62
C THR A 36 -18.05 1.44 -4.20
N SER A 37 -17.62 0.23 -3.90
CA SER A 37 -18.48 -0.80 -3.34
C SER A 37 -17.78 -1.57 -2.22
N ASP A 38 -18.54 -1.86 -1.16
CA ASP A 38 -18.10 -2.63 0.00
C ASP A 38 -18.79 -4.00 0.01
N ALA A 39 -18.08 -5.01 0.45
CA ALA A 39 -18.60 -6.36 0.62
C ALA A 39 -18.07 -6.99 1.91
N MET A 40 -18.90 -7.81 2.55
CA MET A 40 -18.47 -8.78 3.56
C MET A 40 -18.43 -10.15 2.89
N ILE A 41 -17.26 -10.77 2.86
CA ILE A 41 -17.06 -12.08 2.24
C ILE A 41 -16.71 -13.14 3.29
N PRO A 42 -17.15 -14.38 3.17
CA PRO A 42 -16.75 -15.43 4.08
C PRO A 42 -15.25 -15.71 3.94
N SER A 43 -14.59 -15.92 5.08
CA SER A 43 -13.27 -16.58 5.09
C SER A 43 -13.43 -18.09 4.95
N GLY A 44 -12.33 -18.84 4.95
CA GLY A 44 -12.41 -20.31 5.02
C GLY A 44 -12.94 -20.84 6.37
N ASP A 45 -12.98 -20.02 7.42
CA ASP A 45 -13.38 -20.40 8.77
C ASP A 45 -14.82 -19.96 9.09
N ALA A 46 -15.57 -20.84 9.77
CA ALA A 46 -16.96 -20.57 10.12
C ALA A 46 -17.08 -19.33 11.02
N GLY A 47 -18.04 -18.46 10.71
CA GLY A 47 -18.35 -17.25 11.48
C GLY A 47 -17.39 -16.07 11.21
N ILE A 48 -16.36 -16.22 10.39
CA ILE A 48 -15.45 -15.14 10.02
C ILE A 48 -15.86 -14.53 8.69
N GLN A 49 -16.15 -13.24 8.70
CA GLN A 49 -16.42 -12.41 7.52
C GLN A 49 -15.30 -11.39 7.34
N LEU A 50 -14.83 -11.21 6.13
CA LEU A 50 -13.76 -10.28 5.77
C LEU A 50 -14.36 -9.09 5.03
N PHE A 51 -13.95 -7.91 5.44
CA PHE A 51 -14.31 -6.67 4.73
C PHE A 51 -13.43 -6.49 3.49
N VAL A 52 -14.07 -6.27 2.35
CA VAL A 52 -13.44 -5.96 1.08
C VAL A 52 -14.07 -4.69 0.52
N ARG A 53 -13.24 -3.70 0.17
CA ARG A 53 -13.66 -2.52 -0.60
C ARG A 53 -13.13 -2.61 -2.01
N ASN A 54 -13.90 -2.13 -2.95
CA ASN A 54 -13.52 -1.99 -4.34
C ASN A 54 -13.75 -0.56 -4.83
N LYS A 55 -12.81 -0.03 -5.61
CA LYS A 55 -12.95 1.23 -6.36
C LYS A 55 -12.49 1.06 -7.80
N HIS A 56 -13.23 1.62 -8.75
CA HIS A 56 -12.90 1.61 -10.17
C HIS A 56 -13.58 2.78 -10.90
N LEU A 57 -13.19 3.03 -12.15
CA LEU A 57 -13.82 4.04 -13.00
C LEU A 57 -15.25 3.61 -13.38
N ALA A 58 -16.21 4.50 -13.15
CA ALA A 58 -17.61 4.29 -13.50
C ALA A 58 -17.79 4.06 -15.00
N GLY A 59 -18.61 3.04 -15.34
CA GLY A 59 -18.98 2.75 -16.72
C GLY A 59 -17.81 2.27 -17.61
N ARG A 60 -16.69 1.86 -17.04
CA ARG A 60 -15.54 1.28 -17.76
C ARG A 60 -15.34 -0.18 -17.40
N GLU A 61 -15.15 -1.02 -18.42
CA GLU A 61 -14.62 -2.36 -18.21
C GLU A 61 -13.12 -2.24 -17.92
N THR A 62 -12.68 -2.92 -16.86
CA THR A 62 -11.27 -2.98 -16.49
C THR A 62 -10.59 -4.13 -17.21
N SER A 63 -9.42 -3.87 -17.77
CA SER A 63 -8.58 -4.92 -18.36
C SER A 63 -8.19 -5.96 -17.30
N PRO A 64 -8.18 -7.27 -17.64
CA PRO A 64 -7.87 -8.35 -16.69
C PRO A 64 -6.53 -8.20 -15.96
N ASP A 65 -5.55 -7.53 -16.57
CA ASP A 65 -4.22 -7.24 -16.02
C ASP A 65 -4.19 -6.01 -15.09
N LYS A 66 -5.28 -5.21 -15.04
CA LYS A 66 -5.42 -4.00 -14.23
C LYS A 66 -6.28 -4.19 -12.97
N ILE A 67 -6.22 -5.34 -12.36
CA ILE A 67 -6.87 -5.61 -11.08
C ILE A 67 -5.79 -5.67 -10.00
N LEU A 68 -5.93 -4.87 -8.94
CA LEU A 68 -4.99 -4.80 -7.81
C LEU A 68 -5.70 -5.05 -6.49
N LEU A 69 -5.18 -5.99 -5.69
CA LEU A 69 -5.60 -6.18 -4.31
C LEU A 69 -4.50 -5.73 -3.36
N PHE A 70 -4.85 -4.89 -2.38
CA PHE A 70 -4.00 -4.44 -1.28
C PHE A 70 -4.33 -5.16 0.03
N VAL A 71 -3.29 -5.62 0.74
CA VAL A 71 -3.38 -6.12 2.11
C VAL A 71 -2.49 -5.31 3.04
N HIS A 72 -3.07 -4.94 4.18
CA HIS A 72 -2.46 -4.04 5.18
C HIS A 72 -1.35 -4.68 6.02
N GLY A 73 -0.62 -3.84 6.75
CA GLY A 73 0.40 -4.21 7.73
C GLY A 73 -0.19 -4.61 9.09
N ALA A 74 0.69 -4.81 10.06
CA ALA A 74 0.30 -5.01 11.46
C ALA A 74 -0.28 -3.71 12.04
N THR A 75 -1.32 -3.82 12.88
CA THR A 75 -1.89 -2.74 13.70
C THR A 75 -3.04 -1.98 13.02
N TYR A 76 -2.88 -1.53 11.78
CA TYR A 76 -3.83 -0.59 11.14
C TYR A 76 -4.55 -1.26 9.96
N PRO A 77 -5.88 -1.04 9.79
CA PRO A 77 -6.65 -1.67 8.72
C PRO A 77 -6.34 -1.08 7.35
N ALA A 78 -6.70 -1.82 6.30
CA ALA A 78 -6.43 -1.45 4.92
C ALA A 78 -7.11 -0.13 4.51
N GLU A 79 -8.34 0.08 4.93
CA GLU A 79 -9.12 1.27 4.56
C GLU A 79 -8.40 2.57 4.96
N THR A 80 -7.91 2.65 6.20
CA THR A 80 -7.25 3.86 6.69
C THR A 80 -5.80 4.00 6.25
N ALA A 81 -5.16 2.91 5.80
CA ALA A 81 -3.82 2.95 5.26
C ALA A 81 -3.78 3.30 3.76
N PHE A 82 -4.78 2.87 2.99
CA PHE A 82 -4.75 2.92 1.53
C PHE A 82 -5.85 3.76 0.90
N ASP A 83 -6.99 3.95 1.62
CA ASP A 83 -8.15 4.69 1.13
C ASP A 83 -8.48 5.95 1.96
N LEU A 84 -7.54 6.46 2.77
CA LEU A 84 -7.69 7.73 3.45
C LEU A 84 -7.48 8.88 2.46
N PRO A 85 -8.46 9.79 2.27
CA PRO A 85 -8.27 10.96 1.43
C PRO A 85 -7.26 11.94 2.03
N ILE A 86 -6.28 12.34 1.25
CA ILE A 86 -5.35 13.43 1.53
C ILE A 86 -5.56 14.47 0.44
N GLU A 87 -5.93 15.69 0.81
CA GLU A 87 -6.32 16.74 -0.15
C GLU A 87 -7.45 16.29 -1.08
N GLY A 88 -8.39 15.50 -0.55
CA GLY A 88 -9.57 15.02 -1.26
C GLY A 88 -9.37 13.75 -2.09
N VAL A 89 -8.15 13.19 -2.17
CA VAL A 89 -7.85 12.01 -3.02
C VAL A 89 -7.04 10.99 -2.23
N SER A 90 -7.50 9.73 -2.19
CA SER A 90 -6.77 8.62 -1.56
C SER A 90 -5.78 7.97 -2.53
N MET A 91 -4.86 7.16 -2.00
CA MET A 91 -3.98 6.33 -2.83
C MET A 91 -4.80 5.38 -3.72
N MET A 92 -5.86 4.81 -3.17
CA MET A 92 -6.78 3.93 -3.89
C MET A 92 -7.49 4.68 -5.04
N ASP A 93 -7.91 5.95 -4.82
CA ASP A 93 -8.50 6.79 -5.86
C ASP A 93 -7.52 7.07 -7.01
N LEU A 94 -6.27 7.44 -6.68
CA LEU A 94 -5.23 7.72 -7.69
C LEU A 94 -5.00 6.52 -8.61
N ILE A 95 -4.95 5.31 -8.04
CA ILE A 95 -4.75 4.09 -8.82
C ILE A 95 -6.00 3.76 -9.65
N ALA A 96 -7.20 3.92 -9.08
CA ALA A 96 -8.45 3.70 -9.79
C ALA A 96 -8.62 4.69 -10.98
N MET A 97 -8.22 5.95 -10.82
CA MET A 97 -8.21 6.95 -11.90
C MET A 97 -7.24 6.58 -13.05
N ARG A 98 -6.25 5.72 -12.82
CA ARG A 98 -5.39 5.13 -13.86
C ARG A 98 -6.04 3.96 -14.59
N GLY A 99 -7.31 3.66 -14.31
CA GLY A 99 -8.09 2.59 -14.93
C GLY A 99 -7.91 1.23 -14.29
N TYR A 100 -7.39 1.17 -13.07
CA TYR A 100 -7.35 -0.06 -12.29
C TYR A 100 -8.66 -0.32 -11.58
N ASP A 101 -8.96 -1.60 -11.44
CA ASP A 101 -9.97 -2.11 -10.53
C ASP A 101 -9.28 -2.45 -9.21
N VAL A 102 -9.40 -1.57 -8.24
CA VAL A 102 -8.60 -1.60 -7.02
C VAL A 102 -9.42 -2.19 -5.88
N TYR A 103 -8.85 -3.16 -5.19
CA TYR A 103 -9.42 -3.79 -4.01
C TYR A 103 -8.52 -3.59 -2.81
N LEU A 104 -9.12 -3.54 -1.64
CA LEU A 104 -8.44 -3.72 -0.37
C LEU A 104 -9.19 -4.74 0.48
N VAL A 105 -8.48 -5.42 1.38
CA VAL A 105 -9.05 -6.36 2.34
C VAL A 105 -8.51 -6.09 3.73
N ASP A 106 -9.41 -6.09 4.73
CA ASP A 106 -9.04 -6.22 6.13
C ASP A 106 -8.98 -7.71 6.48
N VAL A 107 -7.84 -8.19 7.00
CA VAL A 107 -7.80 -9.54 7.57
C VAL A 107 -8.57 -9.57 8.89
N ARG A 108 -9.00 -10.76 9.33
CA ARG A 108 -9.73 -10.90 10.61
C ARG A 108 -9.02 -10.20 11.77
N GLY A 109 -9.77 -9.64 12.69
CA GLY A 109 -9.24 -8.88 13.82
C GLY A 109 -8.91 -7.42 13.53
N TYR A 110 -9.01 -6.98 12.27
CA TYR A 110 -8.72 -5.61 11.83
C TYR A 110 -9.93 -4.96 11.16
N GLY A 111 -9.96 -3.64 11.23
CA GLY A 111 -10.91 -2.82 10.50
C GLY A 111 -12.36 -3.24 10.68
N ARG A 112 -13.03 -3.47 9.57
CA ARG A 112 -14.45 -3.88 9.52
C ARG A 112 -14.64 -5.39 9.43
N SER A 113 -13.56 -6.17 9.37
CA SER A 113 -13.62 -7.64 9.40
C SER A 113 -13.98 -8.17 10.78
N THR A 114 -14.48 -9.41 10.83
CA THR A 114 -14.83 -10.09 12.08
C THR A 114 -13.64 -10.12 13.03
N ARG A 115 -13.84 -9.71 14.26
CA ARG A 115 -12.88 -9.87 15.35
C ARG A 115 -13.08 -11.24 15.98
N PRO A 116 -12.01 -12.08 16.08
CA PRO A 116 -12.07 -13.33 16.84
C PRO A 116 -12.55 -13.11 18.29
N ALA A 117 -13.22 -14.09 18.84
CA ALA A 117 -13.85 -14.00 20.17
C ALA A 117 -12.85 -13.67 21.29
N GLU A 118 -11.58 -14.05 21.13
CA GLU A 118 -10.49 -13.77 22.05
C GLU A 118 -10.23 -12.25 22.18
N MET A 119 -10.58 -11.46 21.18
CA MET A 119 -10.46 -10.00 21.27
C MET A 119 -11.53 -9.35 22.17
N SER A 120 -12.52 -10.09 22.59
CA SER A 120 -13.54 -9.64 23.58
C SER A 120 -13.21 -10.07 25.02
N GLN A 121 -12.06 -10.71 25.22
CA GLN A 121 -11.55 -11.17 26.52
C GLN A 121 -10.29 -10.38 26.87
N PRO A 122 -9.84 -10.42 28.14
CA PRO A 122 -8.53 -9.87 28.51
C PRO A 122 -7.41 -10.49 27.63
N PRO A 123 -6.47 -9.69 27.11
CA PRO A 123 -5.48 -10.21 26.16
C PRO A 123 -4.67 -11.38 26.71
N GLU A 124 -4.35 -11.39 28.01
CA GLU A 124 -3.59 -12.43 28.71
C GLU A 124 -4.35 -13.74 28.89
N ALA A 125 -5.67 -13.74 28.69
CA ALA A 125 -6.50 -14.96 28.80
C ALA A 125 -6.27 -15.95 27.64
N ASN A 126 -5.68 -15.47 26.55
CA ASN A 126 -5.48 -16.26 25.33
C ASN A 126 -4.06 -16.08 24.78
N LYS A 127 -3.59 -17.06 24.00
CA LYS A 127 -2.35 -16.96 23.22
C LYS A 127 -2.51 -15.97 22.07
N PRO A 128 -1.40 -15.50 21.45
CA PRO A 128 -1.45 -14.68 20.26
C PRO A 128 -2.35 -15.25 19.17
N ILE A 129 -3.20 -14.41 18.59
CA ILE A 129 -4.14 -14.78 17.53
C ILE A 129 -3.77 -14.09 16.21
N VAL A 130 -4.31 -14.59 15.12
CA VAL A 130 -4.13 -14.07 13.75
C VAL A 130 -2.65 -14.10 13.34
N SER A 131 -2.10 -15.32 13.24
CA SER A 131 -0.76 -15.55 12.68
C SER A 131 -0.72 -15.17 11.20
N THR A 132 0.47 -15.02 10.64
CA THR A 132 0.67 -14.77 9.19
C THR A 132 0.03 -15.87 8.33
N LYS A 133 0.05 -17.13 8.80
CA LYS A 133 -0.61 -18.24 8.12
C LYS A 133 -2.13 -18.04 8.05
N VAL A 134 -2.76 -17.64 9.14
CA VAL A 134 -4.20 -17.35 9.20
C VAL A 134 -4.55 -16.15 8.32
N ALA A 135 -3.74 -15.09 8.36
CA ALA A 135 -3.92 -13.91 7.53
C ALA A 135 -3.74 -14.21 6.02
N ALA A 136 -2.84 -15.14 5.66
CA ALA A 136 -2.67 -15.58 4.27
C ALA A 136 -3.88 -16.41 3.78
N GLN A 137 -4.56 -17.15 4.66
CA GLN A 137 -5.84 -17.81 4.35
C GLN A 137 -6.94 -16.77 4.09
N ASP A 138 -7.03 -15.72 4.92
CA ASP A 138 -7.98 -14.62 4.70
C ASP A 138 -7.70 -13.89 3.38
N LEU A 139 -6.44 -13.60 3.08
CA LEU A 139 -6.04 -13.04 1.79
C LEU A 139 -6.46 -13.95 0.63
N GLY A 140 -6.26 -15.26 0.76
CA GLY A 140 -6.66 -16.25 -0.25
C GLY A 140 -8.16 -16.21 -0.53
N ALA A 141 -9.01 -16.10 0.50
CA ALA A 141 -10.45 -15.93 0.32
C ALA A 141 -10.80 -14.65 -0.47
N ALA A 142 -10.10 -13.54 -0.19
CA ALA A 142 -10.29 -12.29 -0.95
C ALA A 142 -9.82 -12.43 -2.41
N VAL A 143 -8.68 -13.07 -2.65
CA VAL A 143 -8.19 -13.35 -4.01
C VAL A 143 -9.22 -14.17 -4.79
N ASP A 144 -9.69 -15.29 -4.22
CA ASP A 144 -10.65 -16.18 -4.87
C ASP A 144 -11.99 -15.49 -5.15
N TYR A 145 -12.45 -14.65 -4.21
CA TYR A 145 -13.63 -13.80 -4.43
C TYR A 145 -13.47 -12.88 -5.63
N ILE A 146 -12.32 -12.21 -5.77
CA ILE A 146 -12.07 -11.27 -6.87
C ILE A 146 -11.94 -12.03 -8.20
N LEU A 147 -11.17 -13.13 -8.24
CA LEU A 147 -11.01 -13.97 -9.43
C LEU A 147 -12.37 -14.44 -9.95
N HIS A 148 -13.24 -14.92 -9.07
CA HIS A 148 -14.59 -15.36 -9.43
C HIS A 148 -15.47 -14.19 -9.88
N LYS A 149 -15.49 -13.08 -9.12
CA LYS A 149 -16.31 -11.89 -9.42
C LYS A 149 -15.94 -11.26 -10.77
N ARG A 150 -14.65 -11.20 -11.10
CA ARG A 150 -14.13 -10.59 -12.32
C ARG A 150 -13.92 -11.58 -13.46
N LYS A 151 -14.08 -12.89 -13.21
CA LYS A 151 -13.87 -13.97 -14.19
C LYS A 151 -12.48 -13.91 -14.82
N VAL A 152 -11.46 -13.69 -14.00
CA VAL A 152 -10.05 -13.64 -14.41
C VAL A 152 -9.26 -14.73 -13.71
N ALA A 153 -8.14 -15.15 -14.31
CA ALA A 153 -7.27 -16.17 -13.73
C ALA A 153 -6.25 -15.61 -12.74
N ARG A 154 -5.90 -14.32 -12.87
CA ARG A 154 -4.84 -13.68 -12.08
C ARG A 154 -5.21 -12.25 -11.72
N ILE A 155 -4.68 -11.78 -10.58
CA ILE A 155 -4.71 -10.38 -10.16
C ILE A 155 -3.32 -9.92 -9.75
N ASN A 156 -3.08 -8.62 -9.69
CA ASN A 156 -1.90 -8.06 -9.06
C ASN A 156 -2.14 -7.96 -7.54
N LEU A 157 -1.10 -8.22 -6.77
CA LEU A 157 -1.16 -8.24 -5.32
C LEU A 157 -0.15 -7.27 -4.74
N MET A 158 -0.57 -6.49 -3.75
CA MET A 158 0.29 -5.58 -2.99
C MET A 158 0.14 -5.82 -1.50
N GLY A 159 1.27 -5.98 -0.81
CA GLY A 159 1.35 -6.04 0.65
C GLY A 159 2.20 -4.92 1.24
N TRP A 160 1.79 -4.40 2.40
CA TRP A 160 2.53 -3.42 3.18
C TRP A 160 2.98 -3.98 4.51
N SER A 161 4.27 -3.82 4.88
CA SER A 161 4.78 -4.22 6.20
C SER A 161 4.52 -5.71 6.45
N TRP A 162 3.81 -6.09 7.51
CA TRP A 162 3.36 -7.47 7.71
C TRP A 162 2.56 -8.03 6.51
N GLY A 163 1.83 -7.18 5.80
CA GLY A 163 1.17 -7.55 4.55
C GLY A 163 2.13 -8.11 3.50
N THR A 164 3.42 -7.76 3.55
CA THR A 164 4.44 -8.34 2.67
C THR A 164 4.71 -9.81 3.01
N SER A 165 4.70 -10.16 4.29
CA SER A 165 4.80 -11.56 4.73
C SER A 165 3.56 -12.35 4.35
N ILE A 166 2.36 -11.76 4.48
CA ILE A 166 1.09 -12.35 4.06
C ILE A 166 1.08 -12.59 2.55
N ALA A 167 1.32 -11.53 1.76
CA ALA A 167 1.29 -11.57 0.30
C ALA A 167 2.38 -12.46 -0.28
N GLY A 168 3.60 -12.38 0.26
CA GLY A 168 4.72 -13.20 -0.18
C GLY A 168 4.54 -14.68 0.14
N SER A 169 4.06 -15.01 1.36
CA SER A 169 3.73 -16.38 1.74
C SER A 169 2.64 -16.96 0.83
N TYR A 170 1.54 -16.21 0.63
CA TYR A 170 0.48 -16.62 -0.26
C TYR A 170 0.98 -16.84 -1.70
N THR A 171 1.71 -15.87 -2.25
CA THR A 171 2.20 -15.95 -3.65
C THR A 171 3.15 -17.11 -3.84
N SER A 172 4.00 -17.44 -2.85
CA SER A 172 4.94 -18.57 -2.94
C SER A 172 4.25 -19.93 -3.15
N GLU A 173 2.98 -20.03 -2.78
CA GLU A 173 2.15 -21.23 -2.92
C GLU A 173 1.12 -21.13 -4.05
N HIS A 174 0.82 -19.90 -4.55
CA HIS A 174 -0.27 -19.61 -5.49
C HIS A 174 0.17 -18.67 -6.62
N ASN A 175 1.34 -18.92 -7.22
CA ASN A 175 1.85 -18.11 -8.33
C ASN A 175 0.90 -18.06 -9.54
N ASP A 176 0.11 -19.11 -9.75
CA ASP A 176 -0.88 -19.24 -10.82
C ASP A 176 -2.01 -18.19 -10.72
N LYS A 177 -2.30 -17.68 -9.51
CA LYS A 177 -3.34 -16.68 -9.24
C LYS A 177 -2.83 -15.23 -9.25
N ILE A 178 -1.51 -15.02 -9.28
CA ILE A 178 -0.89 -13.70 -9.18
C ILE A 178 -0.22 -13.30 -10.49
N GLY A 179 -0.49 -12.09 -10.96
CA GLY A 179 0.12 -11.49 -12.15
C GLY A 179 1.44 -10.80 -11.80
N LYS A 180 1.38 -9.85 -10.88
CA LYS A 180 2.53 -9.10 -10.35
C LYS A 180 2.40 -9.00 -8.83
N LEU A 181 3.55 -9.00 -8.14
CA LEU A 181 3.64 -8.85 -6.69
C LEU A 181 4.36 -7.55 -6.33
N VAL A 182 3.77 -6.74 -5.45
CA VAL A 182 4.38 -5.53 -4.90
C VAL A 182 4.48 -5.67 -3.39
N LEU A 183 5.68 -5.49 -2.85
CA LEU A 183 5.99 -5.59 -1.44
C LEU A 183 6.56 -4.26 -0.95
N TYR A 184 5.75 -3.47 -0.22
CA TYR A 184 6.20 -2.22 0.37
C TYR A 184 6.59 -2.44 1.83
N ALA A 185 7.80 -1.98 2.18
CA ALA A 185 8.44 -2.20 3.47
C ALA A 185 8.47 -3.71 3.83
N PRO A 186 9.21 -4.54 3.06
CA PRO A 186 9.20 -5.99 3.24
C PRO A 186 9.88 -6.41 4.53
N GLN A 187 9.20 -7.27 5.30
CA GLN A 187 9.78 -7.91 6.47
C GLN A 187 10.72 -9.03 6.05
N TRP A 188 11.87 -9.09 6.69
CA TRP A 188 12.84 -10.17 6.50
C TRP A 188 13.65 -10.44 7.78
N ILE A 189 14.55 -11.43 7.69
CA ILE A 189 15.43 -11.85 8.76
C ILE A 189 16.23 -10.66 9.27
N ARG A 190 16.28 -10.50 10.59
CA ARG A 190 17.04 -9.43 11.26
C ARG A 190 18.52 -9.79 11.31
N ASN A 191 19.38 -8.78 11.16
CA ASN A 191 20.82 -8.94 11.29
C ASN A 191 21.23 -9.33 12.72
N GLU A 192 20.45 -8.85 13.69
CA GLU A 192 20.64 -9.19 15.10
C GLU A 192 19.40 -9.91 15.63
N PRO A 193 19.57 -10.95 16.43
CA PRO A 193 18.46 -11.61 17.07
C PRO A 193 17.63 -10.62 17.90
N ALA A 194 16.32 -10.76 17.83
CA ALA A 194 15.45 -10.00 18.72
C ALA A 194 15.69 -10.43 20.17
N ALA A 195 15.68 -9.47 21.10
CA ALA A 195 15.66 -9.79 22.51
C ALA A 195 14.43 -10.69 22.80
N PRO A 196 14.58 -11.71 23.68
CA PRO A 196 13.44 -12.51 24.11
C PRO A 196 12.33 -11.61 24.64
N LEU A 197 11.10 -11.95 24.35
CA LEU A 197 9.94 -11.24 24.90
C LEU A 197 9.98 -11.35 26.42
N ALA A 198 9.98 -10.22 27.11
CA ALA A 198 10.07 -10.16 28.57
C ALA A 198 8.85 -10.83 29.27
N THR A 199 7.71 -10.84 28.58
CA THR A 199 6.47 -11.50 29.02
C THR A 199 5.84 -12.24 27.85
N PRO A 200 5.11 -13.35 28.10
CA PRO A 200 4.32 -13.98 27.06
C PRO A 200 3.34 -12.99 26.43
N LEU A 201 3.22 -13.03 25.11
CA LEU A 201 2.23 -12.21 24.39
C LEU A 201 0.84 -12.78 24.63
N GLY A 202 -0.10 -11.90 24.97
CA GLY A 202 -1.52 -12.22 24.94
C GLY A 202 -2.10 -12.19 23.51
N ALA A 203 -3.42 -12.41 23.40
CA ALA A 203 -4.12 -12.47 22.11
C ALA A 203 -3.91 -11.23 21.25
N TYR A 204 -3.94 -10.07 21.84
CA TYR A 204 -3.80 -8.79 21.18
C TYR A 204 -3.04 -7.77 22.06
N ARG A 205 -2.62 -6.67 21.46
CA ARG A 205 -2.02 -5.51 22.13
C ARG A 205 -2.91 -4.30 22.00
N LEU A 206 -2.70 -3.35 22.90
CA LEU A 206 -3.35 -2.04 22.91
C LEU A 206 -2.39 -0.99 22.38
N VAL A 207 -2.86 -0.14 21.48
CA VAL A 207 -2.06 0.90 20.83
C VAL A 207 -2.73 2.26 21.04
N SER A 208 -1.99 3.23 21.62
CA SER A 208 -2.45 4.61 21.77
C SER A 208 -2.15 5.44 20.52
N LYS A 209 -2.88 6.56 20.35
CA LYS A 209 -2.60 7.52 19.27
C LYS A 209 -1.20 8.12 19.40
N ASP A 210 -0.75 8.42 20.63
CA ASP A 210 0.57 8.99 20.88
C ASP A 210 1.69 8.02 20.51
N SER A 211 1.56 6.74 20.87
CA SER A 211 2.53 5.71 20.47
C SER A 211 2.56 5.52 18.95
N ALA A 212 1.41 5.63 18.29
CA ALA A 212 1.33 5.58 16.83
C ALA A 212 2.03 6.77 16.17
N LYS A 213 1.86 8.00 16.71
CA LYS A 213 2.54 9.20 16.22
C LYS A 213 4.05 9.10 16.41
N ALA A 214 4.49 8.70 17.58
CA ALA A 214 5.90 8.52 17.89
C ALA A 214 6.55 7.46 16.97
N ARG A 215 5.84 6.36 16.69
CA ARG A 215 6.29 5.34 15.75
C ARG A 215 6.37 5.86 14.32
N TRP A 216 5.39 6.67 13.89
CA TRP A 216 5.38 7.23 12.52
C TRP A 216 6.59 8.13 12.27
N LEU A 217 6.97 8.94 13.27
CA LEU A 217 8.11 9.86 13.17
C LEU A 217 9.47 9.22 13.50
N LYS A 218 9.49 7.93 13.87
CA LYS A 218 10.71 7.22 14.21
C LYS A 218 11.64 7.12 12.99
N GLY A 219 12.91 7.46 13.18
CA GLY A 219 13.92 7.47 12.11
C GLY A 219 14.04 8.78 11.35
N VAL A 220 13.14 9.74 11.61
CA VAL A 220 13.13 11.05 10.96
C VAL A 220 13.97 12.04 11.75
N ALA A 221 14.88 12.75 11.09
CA ALA A 221 15.65 13.83 11.71
C ALA A 221 14.71 14.93 12.26
N GLU A 222 15.03 15.50 13.41
CA GLU A 222 14.15 16.41 14.17
C GLU A 222 13.68 17.61 13.32
N ASP A 223 14.57 18.19 12.52
CA ASP A 223 14.29 19.31 11.62
C ASP A 223 13.37 18.95 10.43
N LYS A 224 13.17 17.65 10.16
CA LYS A 224 12.31 17.14 9.08
C LYS A 224 10.94 16.65 9.56
N GLN A 225 10.74 16.44 10.86
CA GLN A 225 9.52 15.87 11.41
C GLN A 225 8.28 16.74 11.18
N ALA A 226 8.44 18.07 11.26
CA ALA A 226 7.32 19.00 11.15
C ALA A 226 6.63 18.97 9.77
N ASP A 227 7.40 18.71 8.71
CA ASP A 227 6.93 18.77 7.32
C ASP A 227 6.63 17.40 6.72
N LEU A 228 6.89 16.31 7.45
CA LEU A 228 6.73 14.96 6.91
C LEU A 228 5.26 14.61 6.66
N ILE A 229 4.43 14.81 7.68
CA ILE A 229 3.01 14.50 7.65
C ILE A 229 2.24 15.76 7.25
N PRO A 230 1.48 15.78 6.15
CA PRO A 230 0.70 16.95 5.79
C PRO A 230 -0.24 17.40 6.92
N PRO A 231 -0.50 18.70 7.06
CA PRO A 231 -1.34 19.21 8.14
C PRO A 231 -2.71 18.53 8.23
N GLY A 232 -3.10 18.10 9.43
CA GLY A 232 -4.38 17.44 9.70
C GLY A 232 -4.46 15.95 9.29
N VAL A 233 -3.47 15.43 8.56
CA VAL A 233 -3.51 14.03 8.08
C VAL A 233 -3.39 13.05 9.23
N PHE A 234 -2.50 13.28 10.21
CA PHE A 234 -2.39 12.37 11.34
C PHE A 234 -3.69 12.30 12.15
N GLU A 235 -4.32 13.42 12.43
CA GLU A 235 -5.57 13.53 13.20
C GLU A 235 -6.73 12.85 12.46
N ALA A 236 -6.84 13.06 11.14
CA ALA A 236 -7.84 12.41 10.30
C ALA A 236 -7.62 10.89 10.27
N TRP A 237 -6.39 10.46 10.04
CA TRP A 237 -5.99 9.06 10.05
C TRP A 237 -6.25 8.37 11.40
N ALA A 238 -5.82 9.00 12.49
CA ALA A 238 -6.00 8.46 13.83
C ALA A 238 -7.49 8.37 14.19
N THR A 239 -8.27 9.38 13.85
CA THR A 239 -9.72 9.38 14.08
C THR A 239 -10.39 8.23 13.31
N ALA A 240 -10.12 8.11 12.01
CA ALA A 240 -10.67 7.04 11.18
C ALA A 240 -10.23 5.66 11.66
N THR A 241 -8.93 5.49 11.98
CA THR A 241 -8.36 4.20 12.40
C THR A 241 -8.95 3.71 13.73
N TRP A 242 -9.01 4.58 14.76
CA TRP A 242 -9.58 4.19 16.07
C TRP A 242 -11.09 3.94 15.98
N ALA A 243 -11.80 4.63 15.10
CA ALA A 243 -13.22 4.41 14.88
C ALA A 243 -13.52 3.01 14.27
N THR A 244 -12.55 2.33 13.69
CA THR A 244 -12.73 0.95 13.19
C THR A 244 -12.83 -0.09 14.29
N ASP A 245 -12.36 0.21 15.51
CA ASP A 245 -12.49 -0.69 16.66
C ASP A 245 -13.59 -0.21 17.61
N PRO A 246 -14.73 -0.91 17.71
CA PRO A 246 -15.85 -0.52 18.58
C PRO A 246 -15.48 -0.41 20.08
N GLU A 247 -14.42 -1.08 20.52
CA GLU A 247 -13.97 -1.04 21.91
C GLU A 247 -12.92 0.05 22.18
N ALA A 248 -12.34 0.63 21.12
CA ALA A 248 -11.26 1.62 21.27
C ALA A 248 -11.70 2.84 22.08
N SER A 249 -12.92 3.34 21.85
CA SER A 249 -13.46 4.52 22.53
C SER A 249 -13.92 4.27 23.98
N LYS A 250 -14.01 3.00 24.40
CA LYS A 250 -14.40 2.65 25.78
C LYS A 250 -13.27 2.84 26.78
N GLN A 251 -12.06 3.08 26.30
CA GLN A 251 -10.89 3.35 27.12
C GLN A 251 -10.55 4.84 27.12
N ASN A 252 -9.93 5.34 28.19
CA ASN A 252 -9.46 6.71 28.31
C ASN A 252 -7.98 6.72 28.73
N PRO A 253 -7.03 7.08 27.84
CA PRO A 253 -7.24 7.45 26.44
C PRO A 253 -7.73 6.27 25.56
N PRO A 254 -8.35 6.55 24.39
CA PRO A 254 -8.78 5.52 23.47
C PRO A 254 -7.62 4.63 22.98
N MET A 255 -7.82 3.31 23.02
CA MET A 255 -6.79 2.32 22.66
C MET A 255 -7.28 1.38 21.55
N LEU A 256 -6.52 1.30 20.45
CA LEU A 256 -6.80 0.39 19.36
C LEU A 256 -6.30 -1.01 19.71
N ARG A 257 -7.14 -2.05 19.52
CA ARG A 257 -6.72 -3.44 19.68
C ARG A 257 -6.13 -3.98 18.38
N ALA A 258 -4.97 -4.62 18.45
CA ALA A 258 -4.31 -5.24 17.31
C ALA A 258 -3.83 -6.66 17.67
N PRO A 259 -4.21 -7.70 16.90
CA PRO A 259 -3.79 -9.08 17.13
C PRO A 259 -2.27 -9.24 17.25
N ASN A 260 -1.81 -10.16 18.08
CA ASN A 260 -0.40 -10.38 18.38
C ASN A 260 0.25 -11.53 17.61
N GLY A 261 -0.50 -12.27 16.78
CA GLY A 261 0.08 -13.36 15.99
C GLY A 261 1.25 -12.93 15.11
N VAL A 262 1.19 -11.71 14.53
CA VAL A 262 2.32 -11.14 13.79
C VAL A 262 3.56 -10.92 14.67
N MET A 263 3.39 -10.55 15.92
CA MET A 263 4.51 -10.32 16.86
C MET A 263 5.16 -11.64 17.25
N GLU A 264 4.35 -12.65 17.49
CA GLU A 264 4.82 -14.03 17.77
C GLU A 264 5.55 -14.62 16.57
N ASP A 265 4.96 -14.54 15.36
CA ASP A 265 5.59 -15.01 14.13
C ASP A 265 6.93 -14.30 13.91
N SER A 266 6.96 -12.97 14.03
CA SER A 266 8.19 -12.19 13.85
C SER A 266 9.29 -12.59 14.84
N ALA A 267 8.95 -12.82 16.11
CA ALA A 267 9.91 -13.25 17.14
C ALA A 267 10.44 -14.67 16.86
N ASN A 268 9.55 -15.59 16.48
CA ASN A 268 9.90 -17.00 16.29
C ASN A 268 10.55 -17.31 14.93
N THR A 269 10.48 -16.37 13.97
CA THR A 269 11.05 -16.52 12.62
C THR A 269 12.12 -15.48 12.35
N TYR A 270 11.78 -14.32 11.83
CA TYR A 270 12.73 -13.28 11.41
C TYR A 270 13.65 -12.80 12.53
N GLY A 271 13.12 -12.65 13.75
CA GLY A 271 13.88 -12.33 14.95
C GLY A 271 14.77 -13.48 15.45
N ALA A 272 14.43 -14.72 15.10
CA ALA A 272 15.22 -15.92 15.40
C ALA A 272 16.14 -16.33 14.24
N GLY A 273 16.33 -15.46 13.24
CA GLY A 273 17.21 -15.74 12.09
C GLY A 273 16.65 -16.76 11.09
N LYS A 274 15.32 -16.99 11.10
CA LYS A 274 14.65 -17.96 10.24
C LYS A 274 13.66 -17.28 9.30
N ALA A 275 13.56 -17.74 8.07
CA ALA A 275 12.52 -17.29 7.15
C ALA A 275 11.18 -17.91 7.53
N LEU A 276 10.10 -17.13 7.40
CA LEU A 276 8.72 -17.61 7.59
C LEU A 276 8.28 -18.50 6.42
N TYR A 277 8.72 -18.19 5.23
CA TYR A 277 8.50 -18.92 3.97
C TYR A 277 9.71 -18.74 3.05
N ASP A 278 9.75 -19.46 1.94
CA ASP A 278 10.83 -19.38 0.95
C ASP A 278 10.47 -18.44 -0.21
N PRO A 279 11.05 -17.21 -0.28
CA PRO A 279 10.83 -16.29 -1.40
C PRO A 279 11.33 -16.84 -2.75
N GLY A 280 12.22 -17.83 -2.75
CA GLY A 280 12.68 -18.51 -3.95
C GLY A 280 11.59 -19.26 -4.70
N LYS A 281 10.44 -19.53 -4.04
CA LYS A 281 9.25 -20.11 -4.67
C LYS A 281 8.41 -19.10 -5.45
N ILE A 282 8.67 -17.79 -5.32
CA ILE A 282 7.95 -16.75 -6.06
C ILE A 282 8.48 -16.70 -7.49
N THR A 283 7.57 -16.91 -8.46
CA THR A 283 7.88 -16.99 -9.90
C THR A 283 7.16 -15.93 -10.72
N VAL A 284 6.61 -14.90 -10.08
CA VAL A 284 5.94 -13.76 -10.74
C VAL A 284 6.80 -12.50 -10.67
N PRO A 285 6.66 -11.54 -11.61
CA PRO A 285 7.33 -10.24 -11.53
C PRO A 285 7.09 -9.59 -10.17
N THR A 286 8.16 -9.12 -9.51
CA THR A 286 8.09 -8.63 -8.14
C THR A 286 8.79 -7.28 -8.00
N LEU A 287 8.08 -6.29 -7.40
CA LEU A 287 8.62 -5.01 -6.99
C LEU A 287 8.72 -4.95 -5.47
N LEU A 288 9.89 -4.57 -4.96
CA LEU A 288 10.09 -4.17 -3.58
C LEU A 288 10.21 -2.65 -3.52
N LEU A 289 9.40 -2.02 -2.67
CA LEU A 289 9.51 -0.61 -2.33
C LEU A 289 9.95 -0.49 -0.87
N HIS A 290 10.86 0.41 -0.61
CA HIS A 290 11.35 0.73 0.73
C HIS A 290 11.46 2.24 0.88
N ALA A 291 11.26 2.79 2.07
CA ALA A 291 11.40 4.22 2.34
C ALA A 291 12.66 4.48 3.19
N GLU A 292 13.42 5.49 2.82
CA GLU A 292 14.76 5.83 3.35
C GLU A 292 14.79 5.91 4.88
N TRP A 293 13.73 6.47 5.49
CA TRP A 293 13.63 6.69 6.94
C TRP A 293 12.80 5.62 7.66
N ASP A 294 12.52 4.49 7.04
CA ASP A 294 11.81 3.39 7.68
C ASP A 294 12.66 2.75 8.78
N ALA A 295 12.44 3.18 10.01
CA ALA A 295 13.12 2.65 11.20
C ALA A 295 12.44 1.40 11.81
N ASP A 296 11.28 0.99 11.29
CA ASP A 296 10.62 -0.25 11.70
C ASP A 296 11.20 -1.47 10.96
N LEU A 297 11.44 -1.31 9.66
CA LEU A 297 11.97 -2.32 8.77
C LEU A 297 13.12 -1.73 7.94
N PRO A 298 14.35 -1.63 8.51
CA PRO A 298 15.49 -1.01 7.85
C PRO A 298 15.84 -1.63 6.49
N SER A 299 16.44 -0.85 5.59
CA SER A 299 16.68 -1.20 4.17
C SER A 299 17.40 -2.52 3.95
N TYR A 300 18.26 -2.98 4.90
CA TYR A 300 18.92 -4.28 4.80
C TYR A 300 17.94 -5.45 4.74
N GLN A 301 16.72 -5.30 5.31
CA GLN A 301 15.70 -6.36 5.24
C GLN A 301 15.16 -6.45 3.81
N ALA A 302 14.88 -5.33 3.16
CA ALA A 302 14.46 -5.30 1.75
C ALA A 302 15.54 -5.87 0.83
N GLN A 303 16.81 -5.52 1.05
CA GLN A 303 17.96 -6.04 0.32
C GLN A 303 18.14 -7.55 0.53
N GLY A 304 18.03 -8.02 1.77
CA GLY A 304 18.10 -9.44 2.11
C GLY A 304 16.96 -10.24 1.47
N TYR A 305 15.75 -9.73 1.51
CA TYR A 305 14.61 -10.35 0.85
C TYR A 305 14.79 -10.39 -0.68
N PHE A 306 15.21 -9.27 -1.29
CA PHE A 306 15.47 -9.18 -2.73
C PHE A 306 16.46 -10.24 -3.21
N ALA A 307 17.50 -10.51 -2.43
CA ALA A 307 18.50 -11.54 -2.75
C ALA A 307 17.88 -12.96 -2.80
N GLN A 308 16.80 -13.22 -2.08
CA GLN A 308 16.14 -14.53 -2.05
C GLN A 308 15.14 -14.75 -3.19
N LEU A 309 14.73 -13.73 -3.92
CA LEU A 309 13.88 -13.85 -5.10
C LEU A 309 14.68 -14.44 -6.29
N LYS A 310 14.99 -15.73 -6.22
CA LYS A 310 15.92 -16.41 -7.15
C LYS A 310 15.23 -16.85 -8.44
N ASN A 311 13.94 -17.17 -8.39
CA ASN A 311 13.17 -17.69 -9.52
C ASN A 311 12.17 -16.67 -10.09
N THR A 312 12.20 -15.46 -9.58
CA THR A 312 11.39 -14.35 -10.08
C THR A 312 11.93 -13.91 -11.44
N PRO A 313 11.11 -13.90 -12.52
CA PRO A 313 11.58 -13.60 -13.88
C PRO A 313 12.06 -12.16 -14.03
N TYR A 314 11.53 -11.26 -13.21
CA TYR A 314 11.86 -9.84 -13.18
C TYR A 314 11.62 -9.27 -11.79
N LYS A 315 12.60 -8.61 -11.22
CA LYS A 315 12.51 -8.00 -9.88
C LYS A 315 13.17 -6.63 -9.83
N ARG A 316 12.56 -5.72 -9.06
CA ARG A 316 13.11 -4.40 -8.73
C ARG A 316 13.12 -4.19 -7.23
N LEU A 317 14.11 -3.43 -6.75
CA LEU A 317 14.14 -2.84 -5.43
C LEU A 317 14.35 -1.35 -5.60
N ILE A 318 13.42 -0.55 -5.07
CA ILE A 318 13.45 0.91 -5.14
C ILE A 318 13.39 1.46 -3.73
N GLU A 319 14.28 2.40 -3.41
CA GLU A 319 14.28 3.14 -2.16
C GLU A 319 13.73 4.55 -2.42
N LEU A 320 12.67 4.92 -1.68
CA LEU A 320 11.97 6.18 -1.78
C LEU A 320 12.60 7.17 -0.80
N SER A 321 12.99 8.35 -1.29
CA SER A 321 13.64 9.36 -0.46
C SER A 321 12.66 10.08 0.47
N GLU A 322 13.17 10.49 1.64
CA GLU A 322 12.46 11.31 2.62
C GLU A 322 11.06 10.77 3.00
N GLY A 323 10.93 9.46 3.15
CA GLY A 323 9.70 8.79 3.57
C GLY A 323 9.94 7.81 4.71
N THR A 324 8.92 7.54 5.50
CA THR A 324 8.95 6.53 6.57
C THR A 324 8.18 5.27 6.20
N HIS A 325 7.99 4.40 7.18
CA HIS A 325 7.15 3.20 7.06
C HIS A 325 5.74 3.48 6.49
N THR A 326 5.29 4.74 6.52
CA THR A 326 3.94 5.18 6.19
C THR A 326 3.91 6.16 5.00
N VAL A 327 4.91 6.12 4.09
CA VAL A 327 5.07 7.06 2.97
C VAL A 327 3.79 7.27 2.13
N MET A 328 2.89 6.30 2.08
CA MET A 328 1.60 6.41 1.37
C MET A 328 0.70 7.55 1.89
N LEU A 329 0.93 8.00 3.13
CA LEU A 329 0.17 9.07 3.81
C LEU A 329 1.00 10.33 4.08
N GLU A 330 2.22 10.41 3.54
CA GLU A 330 3.17 11.51 3.77
C GLU A 330 3.24 12.48 2.60
N LYS A 331 3.98 13.58 2.77
CA LYS A 331 4.19 14.59 1.72
C LYS A 331 4.74 13.99 0.43
N ASN A 332 5.55 12.94 0.54
CA ASN A 332 6.23 12.28 -0.58
C ASN A 332 5.45 11.09 -1.18
N ARG A 333 4.17 10.92 -0.81
CA ARG A 333 3.32 9.80 -1.28
C ARG A 333 3.30 9.60 -2.80
N MET A 334 3.54 10.67 -3.56
CA MET A 334 3.56 10.60 -5.02
C MET A 334 4.77 9.87 -5.60
N GLN A 335 5.91 9.83 -4.88
CA GLN A 335 7.03 8.96 -5.29
C GLN A 335 6.58 7.48 -5.25
N PHE A 336 5.95 7.07 -4.14
CA PHE A 336 5.39 5.73 -4.04
C PHE A 336 4.41 5.42 -5.17
N PHE A 337 3.48 6.34 -5.45
CA PHE A 337 2.50 6.18 -6.52
C PHE A 337 3.15 6.00 -7.89
N HIS A 338 4.12 6.84 -8.24
CA HIS A 338 4.78 6.77 -9.55
C HIS A 338 5.56 5.47 -9.74
N GLU A 339 6.29 5.02 -8.73
CA GLU A 339 7.06 3.77 -8.80
C GLU A 339 6.14 2.54 -8.85
N LEU A 340 5.06 2.55 -8.07
CA LEU A 340 4.03 1.51 -8.13
C LEU A 340 3.41 1.43 -9.53
N MET A 341 2.96 2.57 -10.08
CA MET A 341 2.30 2.59 -11.39
C MET A 341 3.27 2.27 -12.52
N GLY A 342 4.52 2.75 -12.45
CA GLY A 342 5.57 2.43 -13.42
C GLY A 342 5.81 0.92 -13.54
N PHE A 343 5.76 0.19 -12.41
CA PHE A 343 5.87 -1.26 -12.41
C PHE A 343 4.58 -1.96 -12.86
N LEU A 344 3.43 -1.51 -12.39
CA LEU A 344 2.15 -2.15 -12.71
C LEU A 344 1.77 -1.98 -14.19
N ASP A 345 2.03 -0.82 -14.79
CA ASP A 345 1.72 -0.53 -16.19
C ASP A 345 2.72 -1.16 -17.19
N GLU A 346 3.88 -1.66 -16.73
CA GLU A 346 4.89 -2.28 -17.60
C GLU A 346 4.44 -3.66 -18.08
N GLU A 347 4.13 -3.78 -19.37
CA GLU A 347 3.56 -5.02 -19.94
C GLU A 347 4.60 -6.14 -20.11
N LYS A 348 5.80 -5.80 -20.60
CA LYS A 348 6.84 -6.78 -20.99
C LYS A 348 8.24 -6.29 -20.62
N PRO A 349 8.61 -6.30 -19.32
CA PRO A 349 9.87 -5.69 -18.86
C PRO A 349 11.14 -6.33 -19.42
N LEU A 350 11.06 -7.56 -19.91
CA LEU A 350 12.21 -8.33 -20.44
C LEU A 350 12.15 -8.58 -21.94
N ALA A 351 11.11 -8.13 -22.63
CA ALA A 351 11.01 -8.35 -24.08
C ALA A 351 11.75 -7.23 -24.82
N LEU A 352 12.84 -7.58 -25.48
CA LEU A 352 13.38 -6.81 -26.59
C LEU A 352 12.51 -7.09 -27.81
N LYS A 353 11.96 -6.05 -28.41
CA LYS A 353 11.26 -6.14 -29.70
C LYS A 353 12.26 -6.19 -30.83
#